data_1fa27c925b645c3a6683712a5b4aa758
#
_entry.id   1fa27c925b645c3a6683712a5b4aa758
#
_cell.length_a   1.000
_cell.length_b   1.000
_cell.length_c   1.000
_cell.angle_alpha   90.00
_cell.angle_beta   90.00
_cell.angle_gamma   90.00
#
_symmetry.space_group_name_H-M   'P 1'
#
loop_
_entity.id
_entity.type
_entity.pdbx_description
1 polymer ?
#
loop_
_entity_poly.entity_id
_entity_poly.type
_entity_poly.pdbx_seq_one_letter_code
_entity_poly.pdbx_strand_id
1 'polypeptide(L)'
;MTIKKYVLACLSILLTGIFYVSLQAQPKKATARTNFSGQWKAKESISMGGNIFCSYDSGDRMVAKSMKIIEQSDFITIENLDSDAASVASREQLFFDGRTSQIRHSQGNKKTFSVKLSHDGNSMTIKSIVYFLTGTPYKVNVQQQAFTKVTEVWKLSKDGKSIAVLSKAKSNIWDGERSWKTLFVKTN
;
A
#
# COMPACT_ATOMS: atom_id res chain seq x y z
N MET A 1 21.04 65.93 -15.20
CA MET A 1 19.79 65.59 -14.46
C MET A 1 19.17 64.24 -14.85
N THR A 2 19.79 63.41 -15.68
CA THR A 2 19.26 62.16 -16.24
C THR A 2 19.65 60.90 -15.46
N ILE A 3 20.81 60.86 -14.86
CA ILE A 3 21.35 59.67 -14.16
C ILE A 3 20.53 59.28 -12.90
N LYS A 4 20.00 60.26 -12.14
CA LYS A 4 19.22 60.00 -10.94
C LYS A 4 17.89 59.27 -11.21
N LYS A 5 17.31 59.46 -12.40
CA LYS A 5 16.02 58.81 -12.78
C LYS A 5 16.21 57.31 -13.07
N TYR A 6 17.34 56.91 -13.65
CA TYR A 6 17.64 55.50 -13.95
C TYR A 6 18.01 54.70 -12.68
N VAL A 7 18.72 55.34 -11.73
CA VAL A 7 19.02 54.70 -10.44
C VAL A 7 17.77 54.41 -9.62
N LEU A 8 16.78 55.32 -9.63
CA LEU A 8 15.50 55.11 -8.94
C LEU A 8 14.68 53.99 -9.60
N ALA A 9 14.67 53.91 -10.93
CA ALA A 9 13.95 52.87 -11.67
C ALA A 9 14.56 51.47 -11.46
N CYS A 10 15.87 51.34 -11.43
CA CYS A 10 16.56 50.09 -11.14
C CYS A 10 16.34 49.62 -9.68
N LEU A 11 16.29 50.56 -8.72
CA LEU A 11 16.05 50.23 -7.32
C LEU A 11 14.62 49.72 -7.08
N SER A 12 13.61 50.28 -7.81
CA SER A 12 12.22 49.82 -7.71
C SER A 12 12.02 48.42 -8.31
N ILE A 13 12.71 48.06 -9.40
CA ILE A 13 12.67 46.75 -10.02
C ILE A 13 13.31 45.68 -9.11
N LEU A 14 14.41 46.02 -8.44
CA LEU A 14 15.07 45.13 -7.48
C LEU A 14 14.21 44.87 -6.26
N LEU A 15 13.53 45.89 -5.70
CA LEU A 15 12.63 45.71 -4.55
C LEU A 15 11.40 44.87 -4.90
N THR A 16 10.79 45.04 -6.08
CA THR A 16 9.65 44.23 -6.52
C THR A 16 10.05 42.78 -6.79
N GLY A 17 11.26 42.52 -7.30
CA GLY A 17 11.77 41.15 -7.51
C GLY A 17 11.96 40.37 -6.21
N ILE A 18 12.43 41.06 -5.13
CA ILE A 18 12.62 40.39 -3.82
C ILE A 18 11.27 40.04 -3.18
N PHE A 19 10.24 40.87 -3.35
CA PHE A 19 8.90 40.54 -2.85
C PHE A 19 8.25 39.36 -3.58
N TYR A 20 8.46 39.21 -4.90
CA TYR A 20 7.91 38.09 -5.67
C TYR A 20 8.55 36.75 -5.30
N VAL A 21 9.84 36.70 -5.02
CA VAL A 21 10.53 35.47 -4.61
C VAL A 21 10.11 35.05 -3.20
N SER A 22 9.83 36.00 -2.32
CA SER A 22 9.38 35.70 -0.94
C SER A 22 7.94 35.12 -0.87
N LEU A 23 7.08 35.42 -1.84
CA LEU A 23 5.71 34.89 -1.89
C LEU A 23 5.64 33.42 -2.39
N GLN A 24 6.65 32.95 -3.10
CA GLN A 24 6.66 31.56 -3.59
C GLN A 24 7.28 30.56 -2.60
N ALA A 25 7.90 31.04 -1.55
CA ALA A 25 8.58 30.21 -0.55
C ALA A 25 7.71 29.94 0.71
N GLN A 26 6.39 29.95 0.59
CA GLN A 26 5.59 29.39 1.68
C GLN A 26 5.83 27.88 1.70
N PRO A 27 6.42 27.32 2.78
CA PRO A 27 6.52 25.88 2.90
C PRO A 27 5.09 25.34 2.84
N LYS A 28 4.81 24.57 1.80
CA LYS A 28 3.57 23.79 1.72
C LYS A 28 3.43 23.11 3.07
N LYS A 29 2.48 23.58 3.90
CA LYS A 29 2.18 23.00 5.21
C LYS A 29 2.08 21.52 5.00
N ALA A 30 3.07 20.78 5.46
CA ALA A 30 3.08 19.33 5.36
C ALA A 30 1.79 18.90 6.06
N THR A 31 0.78 18.55 5.30
CA THR A 31 -0.44 17.92 5.81
C THR A 31 0.06 16.73 6.61
N ALA A 32 -0.23 16.73 7.92
CA ALA A 32 0.18 15.65 8.79
C ALA A 32 -0.29 14.34 8.13
N ARG A 33 0.68 13.60 7.58
CA ARG A 33 0.41 12.36 6.87
C ARG A 33 -0.16 11.37 7.88
N THR A 34 -1.29 10.81 7.55
CA THR A 34 -1.92 9.80 8.38
C THR A 34 -1.01 8.58 8.47
N ASN A 35 -0.82 8.07 9.67
CA ASN A 35 0.14 7.02 9.96
C ASN A 35 -0.57 5.68 10.16
N PHE A 36 -0.28 4.71 9.30
CA PHE A 36 -0.80 3.35 9.40
C PHE A 36 -0.13 2.53 10.51
N SER A 37 0.94 3.01 11.14
CA SER A 37 1.69 2.27 12.17
C SER A 37 0.82 1.84 13.34
N GLY A 38 1.10 0.65 13.82
CA GLY A 38 0.45 0.06 14.99
C GLY A 38 0.25 -1.44 14.86
N GLN A 39 -0.35 -2.01 15.88
CA GLN A 39 -0.85 -3.38 15.85
C GLN A 39 -2.33 -3.37 15.52
N TRP A 40 -2.74 -4.29 14.67
CA TRP A 40 -4.07 -4.34 14.10
C TRP A 40 -4.62 -5.76 14.20
N LYS A 41 -5.88 -5.88 14.60
CA LYS A 41 -6.58 -7.16 14.71
C LYS A 41 -7.81 -7.15 13.80
N ALA A 42 -8.00 -8.19 13.02
CA ALA A 42 -9.20 -8.34 12.20
C ALA A 42 -10.42 -8.48 13.11
N LYS A 43 -11.38 -7.57 12.94
CA LYS A 43 -12.67 -7.62 13.62
C LYS A 43 -13.69 -8.37 12.78
N GLU A 44 -13.65 -8.16 11.47
CA GLU A 44 -14.65 -8.68 10.55
C GLU A 44 -13.99 -8.90 9.17
N SER A 45 -14.36 -10.01 8.52
CA SER A 45 -14.00 -10.30 7.15
C SER A 45 -15.23 -10.80 6.40
N ILE A 46 -15.60 -10.10 5.32
CA ILE A 46 -16.79 -10.38 4.54
C ILE A 46 -16.39 -10.70 3.11
N SER A 47 -16.83 -11.86 2.61
CA SER A 47 -16.76 -12.17 1.18
C SER A 47 -17.86 -11.44 0.44
N MET A 48 -17.49 -10.68 -0.59
CA MET A 48 -18.43 -9.90 -1.42
C MET A 48 -18.73 -10.58 -2.76
N GLY A 49 -18.37 -11.84 -2.92
CA GLY A 49 -18.63 -12.63 -4.14
C GLY A 49 -17.55 -13.68 -4.39
N GLY A 50 -17.97 -14.85 -4.83
CA GLY A 50 -17.11 -16.01 -5.06
C GLY A 50 -16.57 -16.65 -3.79
N ASN A 51 -16.08 -17.87 -3.89
CA ASN A 51 -15.35 -18.50 -2.80
C ASN A 51 -14.04 -17.75 -2.57
N ILE A 52 -13.73 -17.45 -1.31
CA ILE A 52 -12.45 -16.85 -0.94
C ILE A 52 -11.36 -17.88 -1.22
N PHE A 53 -10.60 -17.64 -2.25
CA PHE A 53 -9.44 -18.45 -2.55
C PHE A 53 -8.31 -17.51 -2.96
N CYS A 54 -7.58 -17.02 -1.99
CA CYS A 54 -6.66 -15.95 -2.24
C CYS A 54 -5.28 -16.19 -1.69
N SER A 55 -5.11 -17.18 -0.86
CA SER A 55 -3.83 -17.44 -0.25
C SER A 55 -3.34 -18.82 -0.60
N TYR A 56 -2.33 -18.85 -1.42
CA TYR A 56 -1.41 -19.97 -1.52
C TYR A 56 -0.19 -19.74 -0.62
N ASP A 57 -0.26 -18.67 0.17
CA ASP A 57 0.83 -18.20 0.98
C ASP A 57 0.32 -17.94 2.39
N SER A 58 0.91 -18.58 3.38
CA SER A 58 0.57 -18.41 4.80
C SER A 58 0.67 -16.97 5.30
N GLY A 59 1.16 -16.07 4.46
CA GLY A 59 1.33 -14.65 4.76
C GLY A 59 0.33 -13.72 4.09
N ASP A 60 -0.76 -14.21 3.52
CA ASP A 60 -1.72 -13.32 2.86
C ASP A 60 -2.51 -12.50 3.90
N ARG A 61 -2.49 -11.17 3.70
CA ARG A 61 -3.20 -10.21 4.54
C ARG A 61 -4.70 -10.44 4.64
N MET A 62 -5.29 -11.12 3.68
CA MET A 62 -6.72 -11.36 3.63
C MET A 62 -7.22 -12.38 4.65
N VAL A 63 -6.32 -13.26 5.04
CA VAL A 63 -6.58 -14.26 6.11
C VAL A 63 -5.84 -13.90 7.39
N ALA A 64 -5.05 -12.82 7.38
CA ALA A 64 -4.34 -12.38 8.56
C ALA A 64 -5.34 -11.99 9.66
N LYS A 65 -5.22 -12.64 10.81
CA LYS A 65 -6.01 -12.32 12.00
C LYS A 65 -5.43 -11.10 12.73
N SER A 66 -4.12 -10.96 12.67
CA SER A 66 -3.39 -9.85 13.28
C SER A 66 -2.23 -9.43 12.40
N MET A 67 -1.92 -8.14 12.39
CA MET A 67 -0.77 -7.59 11.70
C MET A 67 -0.15 -6.45 12.47
N LYS A 68 1.16 -6.29 12.33
CA LYS A 68 1.90 -5.12 12.81
C LYS A 68 2.37 -4.31 11.62
N ILE A 69 2.09 -3.03 11.64
CA ILE A 69 2.48 -2.08 10.60
C ILE A 69 3.50 -1.12 11.17
N ILE A 70 4.61 -0.92 10.44
CA ILE A 70 5.65 0.05 10.74
C ILE A 70 5.82 0.93 9.51
N GLU A 71 5.38 2.17 9.60
CA GLU A 71 5.49 3.15 8.52
C GLU A 71 6.73 4.02 8.73
N GLN A 72 7.51 4.20 7.66
CA GLN A 72 8.65 5.09 7.57
C GLN A 72 8.40 6.13 6.45
N SER A 73 9.35 7.04 6.21
CA SER A 73 9.21 8.09 5.20
C SER A 73 8.92 7.52 3.80
N ASP A 74 9.60 6.46 3.43
CA ASP A 74 9.70 5.97 2.05
C ASP A 74 9.02 4.63 1.84
N PHE A 75 8.71 3.92 2.91
CA PHE A 75 8.10 2.59 2.85
C PHE A 75 7.29 2.26 4.10
N ILE A 76 6.50 1.21 3.98
CA ILE A 76 5.77 0.59 5.06
C ILE A 76 6.18 -0.88 5.16
N THR A 77 6.41 -1.36 6.37
CA THR A 77 6.60 -2.78 6.65
C THR A 77 5.31 -3.34 7.23
N ILE A 78 4.81 -4.42 6.67
CA ILE A 78 3.65 -5.15 7.16
C ILE A 78 4.12 -6.54 7.59
N GLU A 79 3.95 -6.83 8.87
CA GLU A 79 4.20 -8.13 9.49
C GLU A 79 2.85 -8.78 9.78
N ASN A 80 2.55 -9.89 9.11
CA ASN A 80 1.42 -10.72 9.48
C ASN A 80 1.84 -11.60 10.64
N LEU A 81 1.04 -11.59 11.69
CA LEU A 81 1.32 -12.36 12.90
C LEU A 81 0.56 -13.68 12.86
N ASP A 82 1.11 -14.69 13.47
CA ASP A 82 0.44 -15.97 13.69
C ASP A 82 -0.84 -15.81 14.53
N SER A 83 -1.64 -16.83 14.61
CA SER A 83 -2.95 -16.80 15.28
C SER A 83 -2.88 -16.41 16.76
N ASP A 84 -1.77 -16.69 17.42
CA ASP A 84 -1.46 -16.33 18.81
C ASP A 84 -0.72 -14.98 18.95
N ALA A 85 -0.40 -14.33 17.83
CA ALA A 85 0.42 -13.11 17.73
C ALA A 85 1.83 -13.24 18.32
N ALA A 86 2.32 -14.45 18.53
CA ALA A 86 3.62 -14.72 19.15
C ALA A 86 4.77 -14.72 18.15
N SER A 87 4.49 -15.03 16.88
CA SER A 87 5.50 -15.04 15.82
C SER A 87 5.07 -14.32 14.56
N VAL A 88 6.04 -13.97 13.72
CA VAL A 88 5.81 -13.31 12.42
C VAL A 88 5.70 -14.39 11.34
N ALA A 89 4.50 -14.60 10.81
CA ALA A 89 4.25 -15.55 9.74
C ALA A 89 4.80 -15.05 8.40
N SER A 90 4.72 -13.75 8.13
CA SER A 90 5.31 -13.14 6.94
C SER A 90 5.62 -11.66 7.15
N ARG A 91 6.57 -11.16 6.38
CA ARG A 91 6.95 -9.74 6.36
C ARG A 91 7.03 -9.24 4.93
N GLU A 92 6.40 -8.10 4.67
CA GLU A 92 6.44 -7.41 3.38
C GLU A 92 6.89 -5.96 3.58
N GLN A 93 7.79 -5.49 2.71
CA GLN A 93 8.23 -4.10 2.68
C GLN A 93 7.71 -3.44 1.39
N LEU A 94 6.89 -2.44 1.52
CA LEU A 94 6.13 -1.79 0.47
C LEU A 94 6.62 -0.35 0.29
N PHE A 95 7.27 -0.04 -0.82
CA PHE A 95 7.84 1.28 -1.09
C PHE A 95 6.82 2.21 -1.73
N PHE A 96 6.76 3.45 -1.29
CA PHE A 96 5.78 4.44 -1.75
C PHE A 96 6.14 5.11 -3.09
N ASP A 97 7.33 4.88 -3.61
CA ASP A 97 7.80 5.38 -4.91
C ASP A 97 7.17 4.66 -6.11
N GLY A 98 6.32 3.67 -5.86
CA GLY A 98 5.61 2.90 -6.89
C GLY A 98 6.46 1.84 -7.57
N ARG A 99 7.73 1.66 -7.15
CA ARG A 99 8.57 0.57 -7.69
C ARG A 99 7.96 -0.79 -7.43
N THR A 100 8.25 -1.72 -8.30
CA THR A 100 7.85 -3.12 -8.12
C THR A 100 8.84 -3.81 -7.20
N SER A 101 8.33 -4.35 -6.11
CA SER A 101 9.07 -5.21 -5.18
C SER A 101 8.73 -6.67 -5.44
N GLN A 102 9.62 -7.57 -5.04
CA GLN A 102 9.44 -9.00 -5.23
C GLN A 102 9.81 -9.76 -3.95
N ILE A 103 8.96 -10.72 -3.60
CA ILE A 103 9.22 -11.72 -2.57
C ILE A 103 9.22 -13.09 -3.24
N ARG A 104 10.16 -13.93 -2.87
CA ARG A 104 10.20 -15.35 -3.24
C ARG A 104 9.92 -16.16 -1.99
N HIS A 105 9.02 -17.11 -2.13
CA HIS A 105 8.68 -18.06 -1.08
C HIS A 105 9.27 -19.44 -1.39
N SER A 106 9.24 -20.32 -0.41
CA SER A 106 9.58 -21.72 -0.61
C SER A 106 8.72 -22.34 -1.70
N GLN A 107 9.22 -23.38 -2.37
CA GLN A 107 8.50 -24.12 -3.44
C GLN A 107 8.29 -23.34 -4.75
N GLY A 108 9.10 -22.31 -5.03
CA GLY A 108 9.05 -21.60 -6.31
C GLY A 108 7.94 -20.55 -6.42
N ASN A 109 7.16 -20.35 -5.39
CA ASN A 109 6.16 -19.29 -5.34
C ASN A 109 6.83 -17.91 -5.33
N LYS A 110 6.22 -16.97 -6.03
CA LYS A 110 6.76 -15.63 -6.20
C LYS A 110 5.63 -14.62 -6.12
N LYS A 111 5.84 -13.54 -5.38
CA LYS A 111 4.92 -12.40 -5.34
C LYS A 111 5.65 -11.13 -5.79
N THR A 112 5.06 -10.43 -6.75
CA THR A 112 5.47 -9.07 -7.13
C THR A 112 4.39 -8.09 -6.72
N PHE A 113 4.77 -6.91 -6.24
CA PHE A 113 3.80 -5.91 -5.79
C PHE A 113 4.33 -4.50 -5.95
N SER A 114 3.41 -3.54 -6.06
CA SER A 114 3.67 -2.12 -6.05
C SER A 114 2.64 -1.39 -5.21
N VAL A 115 3.00 -0.24 -4.67
CA VAL A 115 2.17 0.55 -3.77
C VAL A 115 1.99 1.96 -4.29
N LYS A 116 0.79 2.47 -4.16
CA LYS A 116 0.48 3.88 -4.38
C LYS A 116 -0.28 4.42 -3.19
N LEU A 117 0.28 5.43 -2.54
CA LEU A 117 -0.37 6.18 -1.47
C LEU A 117 -1.21 7.32 -2.08
N SER A 118 -2.37 7.61 -1.49
CA SER A 118 -3.18 8.78 -1.84
C SER A 118 -2.48 10.07 -1.41
N HIS A 119 -2.85 11.18 -2.03
CA HIS A 119 -2.25 12.49 -1.74
C HIS A 119 -2.46 12.92 -0.28
N ASP A 120 -3.58 12.57 0.31
CA ASP A 120 -3.92 12.86 1.71
C ASP A 120 -3.33 11.87 2.71
N GLY A 121 -2.67 10.80 2.23
CA GLY A 121 -2.08 9.75 3.05
C GLY A 121 -3.10 8.81 3.71
N ASN A 122 -4.40 9.01 3.52
CA ASN A 122 -5.46 8.26 4.21
C ASN A 122 -5.81 6.94 3.52
N SER A 123 -5.36 6.75 2.28
CA SER A 123 -5.59 5.50 1.57
C SER A 123 -4.35 5.04 0.81
N MET A 124 -4.24 3.74 0.67
CA MET A 124 -3.14 3.07 0.00
C MET A 124 -3.72 2.02 -0.95
N THR A 125 -3.21 1.98 -2.18
CA THR A 125 -3.54 0.93 -3.14
C THR A 125 -2.33 0.04 -3.35
N ILE A 126 -2.48 -1.26 -3.11
CA ILE A 126 -1.46 -2.27 -3.33
C ILE A 126 -1.91 -3.13 -4.51
N LYS A 127 -1.08 -3.23 -5.54
CA LYS A 127 -1.30 -4.15 -6.67
C LYS A 127 -0.25 -5.24 -6.58
N SER A 128 -0.68 -6.50 -6.59
CA SER A 128 0.23 -7.65 -6.55
C SER A 128 -0.12 -8.69 -7.59
N ILE A 129 0.89 -9.48 -7.97
CA ILE A 129 0.74 -10.69 -8.76
C ILE A 129 1.43 -11.81 -8.00
N VAL A 130 0.67 -12.81 -7.65
CA VAL A 130 1.16 -14.03 -6.98
C VAL A 130 1.28 -15.12 -8.04
N TYR A 131 2.47 -15.67 -8.18
CA TYR A 131 2.76 -16.80 -9.06
C TYR A 131 2.94 -18.05 -8.21
N PHE A 132 2.35 -19.15 -8.65
CA PHE A 132 2.43 -20.42 -7.95
C PHE A 132 2.31 -21.60 -8.92
N LEU A 133 2.70 -22.77 -8.45
CA LEU A 133 2.55 -24.01 -9.21
C LEU A 133 1.26 -24.70 -8.78
N THR A 134 0.48 -25.16 -9.73
CA THR A 134 -0.73 -25.94 -9.49
C THR A 134 -0.72 -27.20 -10.33
N GLY A 135 -1.30 -28.28 -9.84
CA GLY A 135 -1.50 -29.49 -10.61
C GLY A 135 -2.51 -29.28 -11.74
N THR A 136 -2.38 -30.03 -12.81
CA THR A 136 -3.38 -30.08 -13.86
C THR A 136 -4.44 -31.13 -13.52
N PRO A 137 -5.75 -30.84 -13.65
CA PRO A 137 -6.81 -31.75 -13.24
C PRO A 137 -6.85 -33.08 -14.02
N TYR A 138 -6.18 -33.13 -15.18
CA TYR A 138 -6.24 -34.26 -16.11
C TYR A 138 -4.92 -35.00 -16.29
N LYS A 139 -3.83 -34.56 -15.69
CA LYS A 139 -2.51 -35.20 -15.83
C LYS A 139 -1.86 -35.34 -14.46
N VAL A 140 -1.62 -36.59 -14.07
CA VAL A 140 -0.92 -36.91 -12.83
C VAL A 140 0.53 -36.42 -12.95
N ASN A 141 1.01 -35.75 -11.88
CA ASN A 141 2.38 -35.21 -11.77
C ASN A 141 2.77 -34.10 -12.78
N VAL A 142 1.82 -33.47 -13.48
CA VAL A 142 2.10 -32.30 -14.29
C VAL A 142 1.71 -31.03 -13.51
N GLN A 143 2.70 -30.18 -13.25
CA GLN A 143 2.49 -28.87 -12.68
C GLN A 143 2.43 -27.81 -13.77
N GLN A 144 1.53 -26.86 -13.63
CA GLN A 144 1.47 -25.68 -14.48
C GLN A 144 1.63 -24.42 -13.65
N GLN A 145 2.22 -23.40 -14.24
CA GLN A 145 2.32 -22.09 -13.60
C GLN A 145 0.96 -21.39 -13.64
N ALA A 146 0.50 -21.00 -12.48
CA ALA A 146 -0.68 -20.16 -12.31
C ALA A 146 -0.30 -18.80 -11.74
N PHE A 147 -1.20 -17.83 -11.89
CA PHE A 147 -1.04 -16.53 -11.25
C PHE A 147 -2.37 -15.95 -10.80
N THR A 148 -2.32 -15.14 -9.76
CA THR A 148 -3.45 -14.34 -9.27
C THR A 148 -3.03 -12.89 -9.20
N LYS A 149 -3.79 -12.02 -9.88
CA LYS A 149 -3.66 -10.56 -9.76
C LYS A 149 -4.56 -10.08 -8.63
N VAL A 150 -4.00 -9.38 -7.65
CA VAL A 150 -4.73 -8.86 -6.49
C VAL A 150 -4.58 -7.34 -6.44
N THR A 151 -5.68 -6.65 -6.21
CA THR A 151 -5.70 -5.22 -5.91
C THR A 151 -6.33 -5.03 -4.53
N GLU A 152 -5.60 -4.42 -3.63
CA GLU A 152 -6.06 -4.06 -2.30
C GLU A 152 -6.17 -2.55 -2.19
N VAL A 153 -7.28 -2.06 -1.67
CA VAL A 153 -7.47 -0.66 -1.31
C VAL A 153 -7.65 -0.56 0.19
N TRP A 154 -6.69 0.07 0.83
CA TRP A 154 -6.64 0.28 2.26
C TRP A 154 -7.14 1.68 2.58
N LYS A 155 -8.04 1.80 3.53
CA LYS A 155 -8.55 3.09 4.01
C LYS A 155 -8.43 3.15 5.52
N LEU A 156 -7.65 4.11 6.01
CA LEU A 156 -7.56 4.42 7.42
C LEU A 156 -8.74 5.32 7.82
N SER A 157 -9.37 5.03 8.93
CA SER A 157 -10.43 5.87 9.49
C SER A 157 -9.88 7.23 9.94
N LYS A 158 -10.74 8.24 9.99
CA LYS A 158 -10.34 9.60 10.40
C LYS A 158 -9.77 9.68 11.81
N ASP A 159 -10.22 8.80 12.70
CA ASP A 159 -9.73 8.69 14.09
C ASP A 159 -8.47 7.83 14.23
N GLY A 160 -7.98 7.23 13.13
CA GLY A 160 -6.80 6.37 13.11
C GLY A 160 -6.97 5.04 13.84
N LYS A 161 -8.21 4.62 14.16
CA LYS A 161 -8.48 3.42 14.97
C LYS A 161 -8.90 2.20 14.17
N SER A 162 -9.21 2.36 12.89
CA SER A 162 -9.57 1.22 12.03
C SER A 162 -9.00 1.36 10.62
N ILE A 163 -8.74 0.21 9.98
CA ILE A 163 -8.36 0.10 8.58
C ILE A 163 -9.38 -0.79 7.88
N ALA A 164 -10.02 -0.27 6.84
CA ALA A 164 -10.82 -1.07 5.94
C ALA A 164 -9.98 -1.47 4.73
N VAL A 165 -9.86 -2.75 4.47
CA VAL A 165 -9.16 -3.33 3.31
C VAL A 165 -10.18 -3.94 2.38
N LEU A 166 -10.32 -3.37 1.19
CA LEU A 166 -11.11 -3.95 0.10
C LEU A 166 -10.15 -4.61 -0.88
N SER A 167 -10.31 -5.91 -1.07
CA SER A 167 -9.47 -6.70 -1.96
C SER A 167 -10.27 -7.26 -3.12
N LYS A 168 -9.65 -7.30 -4.30
CA LYS A 168 -10.19 -7.88 -5.53
C LYS A 168 -9.13 -8.76 -6.16
N ALA A 169 -9.51 -9.96 -6.60
CA ALA A 169 -8.61 -10.93 -7.20
C ALA A 169 -9.15 -11.49 -8.51
N LYS A 170 -8.25 -11.64 -9.48
CA LYS A 170 -8.46 -12.36 -10.74
C LYS A 170 -7.32 -13.35 -10.95
N SER A 171 -7.63 -14.54 -11.42
CA SER A 171 -6.63 -15.58 -11.68
C SER A 171 -6.83 -16.17 -13.06
N ASN A 172 -5.80 -16.84 -13.57
CA ASN A 172 -5.90 -17.65 -14.80
C ASN A 172 -6.45 -19.07 -14.56
N ILE A 173 -6.78 -19.43 -13.30
CA ILE A 173 -7.31 -20.76 -12.95
C ILE A 173 -8.76 -20.74 -12.48
N TRP A 174 -9.41 -19.59 -12.45
CA TRP A 174 -10.86 -19.47 -12.21
C TRP A 174 -11.45 -18.32 -13.00
N ASP A 175 -12.74 -18.41 -13.26
CA ASP A 175 -13.49 -17.36 -13.95
C ASP A 175 -13.95 -16.26 -13.01
N GLY A 176 -14.05 -15.05 -13.56
CA GLY A 176 -14.58 -13.88 -12.88
C GLY A 176 -13.60 -13.22 -11.90
N GLU A 177 -14.12 -12.23 -11.20
CA GLU A 177 -13.42 -11.49 -10.15
C GLU A 177 -13.97 -11.93 -8.80
N ARG A 178 -13.09 -12.12 -7.82
CA ARG A 178 -13.44 -12.38 -6.43
C ARG A 178 -13.12 -11.17 -5.61
N SER A 179 -13.98 -10.84 -4.65
CA SER A 179 -13.76 -9.69 -3.78
C SER A 179 -14.17 -9.98 -2.33
N TRP A 180 -13.51 -9.30 -1.41
CA TRP A 180 -13.80 -9.36 0.02
C TRP A 180 -13.37 -8.07 0.69
N LYS A 181 -13.94 -7.84 1.86
CA LYS A 181 -13.63 -6.70 2.73
C LYS A 181 -13.22 -7.20 4.09
N THR A 182 -12.11 -6.71 4.61
CA THR A 182 -11.66 -6.97 5.97
C THR A 182 -11.59 -5.65 6.72
N LEU A 183 -12.13 -5.64 7.93
CA LEU A 183 -12.03 -4.51 8.85
C LEU A 183 -11.04 -4.88 9.96
N PHE A 184 -9.96 -4.11 10.07
CA PHE A 184 -9.00 -4.20 11.15
C PHE A 184 -9.24 -3.08 12.16
N VAL A 185 -9.09 -3.38 13.44
CA VAL A 185 -9.11 -2.40 14.52
C VAL A 185 -7.75 -2.35 15.20
N LYS A 186 -7.34 -1.16 15.58
CA LYS A 186 -6.08 -0.94 16.28
C LYS A 186 -6.16 -1.56 17.66
N THR A 187 -5.13 -2.33 18.00
CA THR A 187 -4.93 -2.82 19.37
C THR A 187 -3.96 -1.89 20.08
N ASN A 188 -4.26 -1.59 21.32
CA ASN A 188 -3.40 -0.75 22.16
C ASN A 188 -2.13 -1.50 22.54
#